data_83784e3a455549c9e3b6fd2416fcf2f1
#
_entry.id   83784e3a455549c9e3b6fd2416fcf2f1
#
_cell.length_a   1.000
_cell.length_b   1.000
_cell.length_c   1.000
_cell.angle_alpha   90.00
_cell.angle_beta   90.00
_cell.angle_gamma   90.00
#
_symmetry.space_group_name_H-M   'P 1'
#
loop_
_entity.id
_entity.type
_entity.pdbx_description
1 polymer ?
#
loop_
_entity_poly.entity_id
_entity_poly.type
_entity_poly.pdbx_seq_one_letter_code
_entity_poly.pdbx_strand_id
1 'polypeptide(L)'
;MSNSNRTVILTAVDANRSAEQVVAAAARIAKMPGAELHLVHVVEAPELSHLTKQLEAARKIVEQACASLDPKIVPTVHLAAGEPATQILQVASNLQADMIVIGTRDLSKLERVLLGSVVEPVTRRAQCAVFVVREKDYHTRAQRDIEPACPDCLEVQRESGGEKLWCDRHAKRHVHAHLHYELPESFGTGSSIIRPET
;
A
#
# COMPACT_ATOMS: atom_id res chain seq x y z
N MET A 1 -7.54 -29.33 -0.03
CA MET A 1 -8.13 -28.58 1.10
C MET A 1 -7.24 -27.36 1.27
N SER A 2 -7.61 -26.22 0.71
CA SER A 2 -6.84 -24.99 0.87
C SER A 2 -6.94 -24.52 2.31
N ASN A 3 -5.78 -24.21 2.89
CA ASN A 3 -5.66 -23.72 4.26
C ASN A 3 -6.30 -22.32 4.30
N SER A 4 -7.57 -22.22 4.66
CA SER A 4 -8.44 -21.05 4.53
C SER A 4 -8.06 -19.85 5.43
N ASN A 5 -6.88 -19.87 6.04
CA ASN A 5 -6.43 -18.82 6.95
C ASN A 5 -5.00 -18.31 6.67
N ARG A 6 -4.43 -18.65 5.51
CA ARG A 6 -3.11 -18.17 5.09
C ARG A 6 -3.28 -17.01 4.14
N THR A 7 -2.61 -15.89 4.40
CA THR A 7 -2.57 -14.71 3.51
C THR A 7 -1.12 -14.42 3.16
N VAL A 8 -0.77 -14.58 1.89
CA VAL A 8 0.59 -14.37 1.39
C VAL A 8 0.74 -12.97 0.84
N ILE A 9 1.63 -12.19 1.44
CA ILE A 9 1.92 -10.80 1.09
C ILE A 9 3.32 -10.75 0.48
N LEU A 10 3.41 -10.43 -0.81
CA LEU A 10 4.69 -10.18 -1.48
C LEU A 10 4.99 -8.69 -1.54
N THR A 11 6.13 -8.27 -1.04
CA THR A 11 6.55 -6.86 -1.00
C THR A 11 7.78 -6.65 -1.88
N ALA A 12 7.64 -5.79 -2.88
CA ALA A 12 8.76 -5.41 -3.74
C ALA A 12 9.60 -4.32 -3.07
N VAL A 13 10.90 -4.60 -2.89
CA VAL A 13 11.86 -3.73 -2.21
C VAL A 13 12.92 -3.29 -3.21
N ASP A 14 13.16 -2.00 -3.32
CA ASP A 14 14.25 -1.41 -4.11
C ASP A 14 15.25 -0.65 -3.22
N ALA A 15 16.32 -0.09 -3.82
CA ALA A 15 17.34 0.68 -3.11
C ALA A 15 16.90 2.12 -2.77
N ASN A 16 15.64 2.50 -3.01
CA ASN A 16 15.16 3.86 -2.82
C ASN A 16 14.75 4.13 -1.36
N ARG A 17 14.70 5.40 -0.99
CA ARG A 17 14.26 5.86 0.34
C ARG A 17 12.86 5.42 0.73
N SER A 18 12.03 5.09 -0.25
CA SER A 18 10.66 4.60 -0.02
C SER A 18 10.60 3.13 0.45
N ALA A 19 11.71 2.36 0.35
CA ALA A 19 11.72 0.95 0.71
C ALA A 19 11.25 0.70 2.16
N GLU A 20 11.72 1.49 3.10
CA GLU A 20 11.30 1.38 4.51
C GLU A 20 9.80 1.63 4.69
N GLN A 21 9.23 2.61 3.98
CA GLN A 21 7.80 2.91 4.05
C GLN A 21 6.96 1.79 3.45
N VAL A 22 7.45 1.18 2.36
CA VAL A 22 6.79 0.04 1.70
C VAL A 22 6.79 -1.18 2.62
N VAL A 23 7.94 -1.50 3.21
CA VAL A 23 8.06 -2.60 4.17
C VAL A 23 7.22 -2.34 5.42
N ALA A 24 7.22 -1.12 5.96
CA ALA A 24 6.39 -0.76 7.10
C ALA A 24 4.88 -0.85 6.80
N ALA A 25 4.45 -0.53 5.57
CA ALA A 25 3.06 -0.70 5.14
C ALA A 25 2.69 -2.19 5.06
N ALA A 26 3.53 -3.00 4.44
CA ALA A 26 3.35 -4.45 4.36
C ALA A 26 3.33 -5.12 5.74
N ALA A 27 4.22 -4.69 6.64
CA ALA A 27 4.28 -5.20 8.02
C ALA A 27 3.01 -4.91 8.82
N ARG A 28 2.34 -3.77 8.57
CA ARG A 28 1.04 -3.48 9.19
C ARG A 28 -0.05 -4.47 8.74
N ILE A 29 -0.03 -4.86 7.47
CA ILE A 29 -0.94 -5.85 6.92
C ILE A 29 -0.58 -7.25 7.45
N ALA A 30 0.71 -7.55 7.56
CA ALA A 30 1.22 -8.83 8.06
C ALA A 30 0.94 -9.10 9.56
N LYS A 31 0.36 -8.14 10.29
CA LYS A 31 -0.15 -8.37 11.66
C LYS A 31 -1.46 -9.16 11.68
N MET A 32 -2.11 -9.35 10.54
CA MET A 32 -3.30 -10.20 10.47
C MET A 32 -2.96 -11.67 10.78
N PRO A 33 -3.84 -12.39 11.50
CA PRO A 33 -3.63 -13.81 11.77
C PRO A 33 -3.46 -14.62 10.48
N GLY A 34 -2.42 -15.45 10.42
CA GLY A 34 -2.13 -16.29 9.25
C GLY A 34 -1.45 -15.57 8.09
N ALA A 35 -1.06 -14.29 8.25
CA ALA A 35 -0.34 -13.58 7.22
C ALA A 35 1.14 -13.97 7.18
N GLU A 36 1.65 -14.19 5.98
CA GLU A 36 3.06 -14.48 5.69
C GLU A 36 3.63 -13.32 4.85
N LEU A 37 4.73 -12.74 5.34
CA LEU A 37 5.41 -11.64 4.66
C LEU A 37 6.59 -12.18 3.85
N HIS A 38 6.56 -11.92 2.55
CA HIS A 38 7.64 -12.19 1.62
C HIS A 38 8.17 -10.88 1.06
N LEU A 39 9.49 -10.75 0.96
CA LEU A 39 10.15 -9.61 0.34
C LEU A 39 10.84 -10.06 -0.94
N VAL A 40 10.71 -9.32 -2.01
CA VAL A 40 11.45 -9.56 -3.24
C VAL A 40 12.26 -8.33 -3.63
N HIS A 41 13.55 -8.57 -3.88
CA HIS A 41 14.43 -7.60 -4.53
C HIS A 41 14.90 -8.16 -5.87
N VAL A 42 14.86 -7.33 -6.92
CA VAL A 42 15.23 -7.73 -8.27
C VAL A 42 16.52 -7.01 -8.68
N VAL A 43 17.54 -7.79 -9.01
CA VAL A 43 18.80 -7.28 -9.60
C VAL A 43 18.58 -7.12 -11.10
N GLU A 44 18.57 -5.88 -11.58
CA GLU A 44 18.42 -5.57 -12.99
C GLU A 44 19.73 -5.92 -13.74
N ALA A 45 19.61 -6.59 -14.90
CA ALA A 45 20.73 -6.93 -15.80
C ALA A 45 21.98 -7.46 -15.06
N PRO A 46 21.91 -8.61 -14.38
CA PRO A 46 23.03 -9.14 -13.63
C PRO A 46 24.17 -9.53 -14.57
N GLU A 47 25.37 -9.00 -14.31
CA GLU A 47 26.59 -9.44 -14.98
C GLU A 47 27.19 -10.61 -14.22
N LEU A 48 27.46 -11.72 -14.90
CA LEU A 48 28.06 -12.93 -14.29
C LEU A 48 29.39 -12.65 -13.58
N SER A 49 30.21 -11.73 -14.12
CA SER A 49 31.46 -11.31 -13.55
C SER A 49 31.35 -10.59 -12.20
N HIS A 50 30.17 -10.00 -11.90
CA HIS A 50 29.92 -9.23 -10.69
C HIS A 50 28.74 -9.78 -9.85
N LEU A 51 28.26 -10.97 -10.17
CA LEU A 51 27.06 -11.54 -9.57
C LEU A 51 27.13 -11.60 -8.04
N THR A 52 28.26 -12.07 -7.48
CA THR A 52 28.42 -12.14 -6.01
C THR A 52 28.31 -10.77 -5.37
N LYS A 53 28.92 -9.75 -5.96
CA LYS A 53 28.90 -8.37 -5.47
C LYS A 53 27.50 -7.77 -5.53
N GLN A 54 26.77 -8.06 -6.61
CA GLN A 54 25.38 -7.61 -6.81
C GLN A 54 24.42 -8.29 -5.82
N LEU A 55 24.60 -9.59 -5.55
CA LEU A 55 23.82 -10.31 -4.55
C LEU A 55 24.09 -9.81 -3.12
N GLU A 56 25.33 -9.51 -2.79
CA GLU A 56 25.68 -8.91 -1.50
C GLU A 56 25.06 -7.52 -1.33
N ALA A 57 25.07 -6.71 -2.39
CA ALA A 57 24.40 -5.39 -2.38
C ALA A 57 22.88 -5.53 -2.24
N ALA A 58 22.27 -6.45 -2.97
CA ALA A 58 20.85 -6.77 -2.88
C ALA A 58 20.45 -7.22 -1.46
N ARG A 59 21.25 -8.06 -0.84
CA ARG A 59 21.06 -8.51 0.54
C ARG A 59 21.06 -7.33 1.52
N LYS A 60 22.03 -6.43 1.40
CA LYS A 60 22.11 -5.22 2.25
C LYS A 60 20.88 -4.32 2.11
N ILE A 61 20.36 -4.15 0.89
CA ILE A 61 19.15 -3.37 0.64
C ILE A 61 17.96 -3.95 1.42
N VAL A 62 17.79 -5.27 1.35
CA VAL A 62 16.70 -5.93 2.06
C VAL A 62 16.89 -5.89 3.57
N GLU A 63 18.11 -6.12 4.06
CA GLU A 63 18.44 -6.04 5.49
C GLU A 63 18.16 -4.63 6.05
N GLN A 64 18.53 -3.58 5.32
CA GLN A 64 18.21 -2.19 5.71
C GLN A 64 16.71 -1.92 5.72
N ALA A 65 15.99 -2.37 4.70
CA ALA A 65 14.53 -2.20 4.64
C ALA A 65 13.81 -2.93 5.79
N CYS A 66 14.38 -4.03 6.28
CA CYS A 66 13.86 -4.81 7.40
C CYS A 66 14.25 -4.27 8.78
N ALA A 67 15.21 -3.35 8.87
CA ALA A 67 15.77 -2.89 10.14
C ALA A 67 14.74 -2.30 11.11
N SER A 68 13.64 -1.76 10.58
CA SER A 68 12.53 -1.17 11.36
C SER A 68 11.36 -2.13 11.62
N LEU A 69 11.46 -3.40 11.19
CA LEU A 69 10.39 -4.37 11.42
C LEU A 69 10.31 -4.79 12.90
N ASP A 70 9.08 -5.04 13.35
CA ASP A 70 8.84 -5.71 14.63
C ASP A 70 9.55 -7.08 14.60
N PRO A 71 10.38 -7.40 15.62
CA PRO A 71 11.12 -8.68 15.70
C PRO A 71 10.23 -9.95 15.61
N LYS A 72 8.93 -9.79 15.84
CA LYS A 72 7.95 -10.89 15.68
C LYS A 72 7.60 -11.18 14.22
N ILE A 73 7.89 -10.25 13.31
CA ILE A 73 7.64 -10.41 11.88
C ILE A 73 8.93 -10.89 11.22
N VAL A 74 8.98 -12.13 10.85
CA VAL A 74 10.14 -12.74 10.17
C VAL A 74 9.79 -12.91 8.69
N PRO A 75 10.27 -12.02 7.80
CA PRO A 75 9.95 -12.13 6.38
C PRO A 75 10.79 -13.21 5.70
N THR A 76 10.22 -13.84 4.68
CA THR A 76 10.98 -14.66 3.73
C THR A 76 11.52 -13.77 2.61
N VAL A 77 12.82 -13.83 2.33
CA VAL A 77 13.49 -12.98 1.34
C VAL A 77 13.72 -13.74 0.04
N HIS A 78 13.34 -13.12 -1.08
CA HIS A 78 13.57 -13.60 -2.44
C HIS A 78 14.48 -12.62 -3.17
N LEU A 79 15.56 -13.14 -3.75
CA LEU A 79 16.43 -12.39 -4.67
C LEU A 79 16.17 -12.93 -6.08
N ALA A 80 15.74 -12.06 -6.97
CA ALA A 80 15.50 -12.39 -8.37
C ALA A 80 16.41 -11.56 -9.28
N ALA A 81 16.58 -12.00 -10.52
CA ALA A 81 17.42 -11.32 -11.50
C ALA A 81 16.68 -11.17 -12.83
N GLY A 82 16.73 -9.98 -13.42
CA GLY A 82 16.10 -9.70 -14.71
C GLY A 82 15.22 -8.43 -14.70
N GLU A 83 14.20 -8.41 -15.53
CA GLU A 83 13.28 -7.27 -15.64
C GLU A 83 12.34 -7.25 -14.42
N PRO A 84 12.32 -6.13 -13.64
CA PRO A 84 11.69 -6.09 -12.33
C PRO A 84 10.22 -6.46 -12.31
N ALA A 85 9.40 -5.90 -13.21
CA ALA A 85 7.97 -6.16 -13.18
C ALA A 85 7.67 -7.64 -13.48
N THR A 86 8.40 -8.24 -14.42
CA THR A 86 8.25 -9.65 -14.77
C THR A 86 8.67 -10.55 -13.61
N GLN A 87 9.79 -10.24 -12.96
CA GLN A 87 10.27 -11.05 -11.83
C GLN A 87 9.35 -10.96 -10.62
N ILE A 88 8.85 -9.77 -10.28
CA ILE A 88 7.87 -9.59 -9.20
C ILE A 88 6.62 -10.43 -9.47
N LEU A 89 6.06 -10.36 -10.68
CA LEU A 89 4.89 -11.13 -11.06
C LEU A 89 5.14 -12.64 -11.05
N GLN A 90 6.33 -13.07 -11.48
CA GLN A 90 6.71 -14.49 -11.44
C GLN A 90 6.80 -15.01 -10.00
N VAL A 91 7.45 -14.25 -9.11
CA VAL A 91 7.54 -14.62 -7.69
C VAL A 91 6.15 -14.64 -7.06
N ALA A 92 5.30 -13.65 -7.35
CA ALA A 92 3.92 -13.61 -6.86
C ALA A 92 3.12 -14.85 -7.32
N SER A 93 3.26 -15.23 -8.58
CA SER A 93 2.62 -16.44 -9.13
C SER A 93 3.12 -17.72 -8.46
N ASN A 94 4.45 -17.85 -8.28
CA ASN A 94 5.04 -19.04 -7.66
C ASN A 94 4.62 -19.21 -6.19
N LEU A 95 4.43 -18.09 -5.47
CA LEU A 95 3.96 -18.07 -4.08
C LEU A 95 2.44 -18.19 -3.96
N GLN A 96 1.72 -18.04 -5.07
CA GLN A 96 0.28 -17.82 -5.06
C GLN A 96 -0.09 -16.67 -4.13
N ALA A 97 0.59 -15.54 -4.28
CA ALA A 97 0.43 -14.38 -3.43
C ALA A 97 -1.00 -13.82 -3.51
N ASP A 98 -1.57 -13.49 -2.35
CA ASP A 98 -2.88 -12.84 -2.25
C ASP A 98 -2.77 -11.33 -2.49
N MET A 99 -1.57 -10.77 -2.23
CA MET A 99 -1.32 -9.35 -2.39
C MET A 99 0.13 -9.05 -2.76
N ILE A 100 0.31 -8.08 -3.66
CA ILE A 100 1.61 -7.45 -3.94
C ILE A 100 1.60 -6.05 -3.33
N VAL A 101 2.60 -5.74 -2.49
CA VAL A 101 2.84 -4.39 -1.95
C VAL A 101 4.03 -3.79 -2.68
N ILE A 102 3.85 -2.62 -3.30
CA ILE A 102 4.87 -1.97 -4.13
C ILE A 102 4.87 -0.45 -3.92
N GLY A 103 6.05 0.16 -3.88
CA GLY A 103 6.21 1.61 -3.76
C GLY A 103 6.25 2.33 -5.09
N THR A 104 5.77 3.56 -5.13
CA THR A 104 6.06 4.46 -6.25
C THR A 104 7.43 5.09 -6.05
N ARG A 105 8.24 5.20 -7.12
CA ARG A 105 9.43 6.06 -7.09
C ARG A 105 9.01 7.50 -6.82
N ASP A 106 9.85 8.23 -6.14
CA ASP A 106 9.65 9.64 -5.80
C ASP A 106 9.32 10.46 -7.06
N LEU A 107 8.04 10.77 -7.23
CA LEU A 107 7.52 11.57 -8.34
C LEU A 107 7.60 13.08 -8.06
N SER A 108 8.50 13.51 -7.17
CA SER A 108 8.67 14.92 -6.79
C SER A 108 9.02 15.85 -7.96
N LYS A 109 9.26 15.32 -9.16
CA LYS A 109 9.70 16.13 -10.33
C LYS A 109 8.79 16.09 -11.54
N LEU A 110 7.68 15.34 -11.54
CA LEU A 110 6.77 15.29 -12.69
C LEU A 110 5.32 15.40 -12.24
N GLU A 111 4.70 16.52 -12.53
CA GLU A 111 3.30 16.88 -12.26
C GLU A 111 2.26 15.99 -12.97
N ARG A 112 2.64 14.86 -13.52
CA ARG A 112 1.73 13.92 -14.19
C ARG A 112 1.84 12.53 -13.59
N VAL A 113 0.70 12.01 -13.25
CA VAL A 113 0.37 10.68 -12.72
C VAL A 113 0.87 9.57 -13.65
N LEU A 114 2.18 9.39 -13.76
CA LEU A 114 2.73 8.18 -14.37
C LEU A 114 3.07 7.24 -13.22
N LEU A 115 2.35 6.15 -13.13
CA LEU A 115 2.79 4.97 -12.37
C LEU A 115 4.16 4.60 -12.93
N GLY A 116 5.18 4.48 -12.06
CA GLY A 116 6.56 4.20 -12.51
C GLY A 116 6.65 2.93 -13.36
N SER A 117 7.75 2.80 -14.11
CA SER A 117 8.02 1.71 -15.07
C SER A 117 7.83 0.29 -14.54
N VAL A 118 7.84 0.10 -13.23
CA VAL A 118 7.59 -1.20 -12.58
C VAL A 118 6.15 -1.28 -12.06
N VAL A 119 5.65 -0.22 -11.44
CA VAL A 119 4.32 -0.22 -10.79
C VAL A 119 3.21 -0.38 -11.82
N GLU A 120 3.29 0.28 -12.96
CA GLU A 120 2.25 0.21 -14.00
C GLU A 120 2.10 -1.21 -14.57
N PRO A 121 3.17 -1.89 -15.05
CA PRO A 121 3.03 -3.26 -15.54
C PRO A 121 2.59 -4.24 -14.45
N VAL A 122 3.06 -4.08 -13.21
CA VAL A 122 2.63 -4.94 -12.10
C VAL A 122 1.15 -4.76 -11.84
N THR A 123 0.65 -3.52 -11.70
CA THR A 123 -0.76 -3.25 -11.45
C THR A 123 -1.67 -3.79 -12.56
N ARG A 124 -1.23 -3.70 -13.82
CA ARG A 124 -2.01 -4.17 -14.97
C ARG A 124 -2.03 -5.68 -15.13
N ARG A 125 -0.97 -6.38 -14.73
CA ARG A 125 -0.76 -7.81 -15.03
C ARG A 125 -0.87 -8.73 -13.81
N ALA A 126 -0.94 -8.19 -12.60
CA ALA A 126 -1.10 -8.98 -11.39
C ALA A 126 -2.42 -9.76 -11.39
N GLN A 127 -2.36 -11.00 -10.89
CA GLN A 127 -3.52 -11.87 -10.70
C GLN A 127 -4.06 -11.83 -9.27
N CYS A 128 -3.51 -10.94 -8.44
CA CYS A 128 -3.89 -10.72 -7.04
C CYS A 128 -4.05 -9.22 -6.76
N ALA A 129 -4.45 -8.86 -5.54
CA ALA A 129 -4.52 -7.46 -5.13
C ALA A 129 -3.16 -6.77 -5.23
N VAL A 130 -3.14 -5.50 -5.65
CA VAL A 130 -1.91 -4.68 -5.66
C VAL A 130 -2.12 -3.47 -4.77
N PHE A 131 -1.31 -3.37 -3.72
CA PHE A 131 -1.30 -2.24 -2.81
C PHE A 131 -0.13 -1.31 -3.13
N VAL A 132 -0.45 -0.15 -3.72
CA VAL A 132 0.55 0.84 -4.11
C VAL A 132 0.78 1.82 -2.97
N VAL A 133 1.99 1.79 -2.39
CA VAL A 133 2.39 2.67 -1.30
C VAL A 133 2.91 3.98 -1.88
N ARG A 134 2.34 5.08 -1.40
CA ARG A 134 2.78 6.45 -1.71
C ARG A 134 3.07 7.20 -0.43
N GLU A 135 3.99 8.15 -0.50
CA GLU A 135 4.20 9.08 0.59
C GLU A 135 2.95 9.93 0.84
N LYS A 136 2.55 10.03 2.09
CA LYS A 136 1.45 10.89 2.52
C LYS A 136 1.87 12.36 2.41
N ASP A 137 1.26 13.08 1.48
CA ASP A 137 1.45 14.52 1.35
C ASP A 137 0.10 15.20 1.03
N TYR A 138 -0.61 15.59 2.08
CA TYR A 138 -1.88 16.31 1.95
C TYR A 138 -1.73 17.83 1.96
N HIS A 139 -0.50 18.35 2.19
CA HIS A 139 -0.27 19.78 2.36
C HIS A 139 0.45 20.42 1.17
N THR A 140 1.41 19.71 0.57
CA THR A 140 2.26 20.27 -0.48
C THR A 140 1.72 20.02 -1.89
N ARG A 141 0.98 18.95 -2.09
CA ARG A 141 0.35 18.60 -3.36
C ARG A 141 -1.08 19.12 -3.41
N ALA A 142 -1.24 20.38 -3.77
CA ALA A 142 -2.54 20.91 -4.19
C ALA A 142 -2.99 20.15 -5.45
N GLN A 143 -3.84 19.15 -5.27
CA GLN A 143 -4.56 18.55 -6.40
C GLN A 143 -5.68 19.54 -6.76
N ARG A 144 -5.74 19.93 -8.03
CA ARG A 144 -6.68 20.96 -8.51
C ARG A 144 -8.15 20.67 -8.19
N ASP A 145 -8.47 19.38 -8.00
CA ASP A 145 -9.84 18.90 -7.83
C ASP A 145 -10.14 18.40 -6.41
N ILE A 146 -9.18 18.49 -5.47
CA ILE A 146 -9.35 18.05 -4.08
C ILE A 146 -9.10 19.24 -3.16
N GLU A 147 -10.14 19.69 -2.46
CA GLU A 147 -10.00 20.70 -1.42
C GLU A 147 -9.11 20.17 -0.28
N PRO A 148 -8.14 20.97 0.21
CA PRO A 148 -7.34 20.57 1.36
C PRO A 148 -8.22 20.37 2.59
N ALA A 149 -7.84 19.45 3.47
CA ALA A 149 -8.56 19.21 4.71
C ALA A 149 -8.63 20.49 5.56
N CYS A 150 -9.81 20.82 6.02
CA CYS A 150 -10.01 21.99 6.89
C CYS A 150 -9.31 21.77 8.23
N PRO A 151 -8.46 22.71 8.71
CA PRO A 151 -7.77 22.60 10.00
C PRO A 151 -8.72 22.36 11.17
N ASP A 152 -9.85 23.09 11.21
CA ASP A 152 -10.85 22.95 12.27
C ASP A 152 -11.51 21.56 12.26
N CYS A 153 -11.73 20.97 11.06
CA CYS A 153 -12.24 19.60 10.96
C CYS A 153 -11.22 18.57 11.48
N LEU A 154 -9.95 18.74 11.15
CA LEU A 154 -8.89 17.87 11.66
C LEU A 154 -8.74 17.96 13.19
N GLU A 155 -8.94 19.14 13.75
CA GLU A 155 -8.95 19.34 15.20
C GLU A 155 -10.11 18.64 15.89
N VAL A 156 -11.33 18.83 15.37
CA VAL A 156 -12.55 18.16 15.86
C VAL A 156 -12.43 16.64 15.78
N GLN A 157 -11.85 16.11 14.70
CA GLN A 157 -11.61 14.67 14.57
C GLN A 157 -10.63 14.16 15.63
N ARG A 158 -9.57 14.90 15.88
CA ARG A 158 -8.56 14.55 16.90
C ARG A 158 -9.14 14.59 18.31
N GLU A 159 -9.87 15.66 18.65
CA GLU A 159 -10.46 15.84 19.99
C GLU A 159 -11.57 14.82 20.27
N SER A 160 -12.36 14.46 19.26
CA SER A 160 -13.45 13.49 19.40
C SER A 160 -13.00 12.01 19.24
N GLY A 161 -11.68 11.77 19.01
CA GLY A 161 -11.22 10.41 18.71
C GLY A 161 -11.79 9.81 17.43
N GLY A 162 -12.28 10.67 16.51
CA GLY A 162 -12.88 10.26 15.23
C GLY A 162 -14.41 10.13 15.24
N GLU A 163 -15.07 10.35 16.37
CA GLU A 163 -16.54 10.33 16.45
C GLU A 163 -17.18 11.46 15.65
N LYS A 164 -16.53 12.64 15.64
CA LYS A 164 -16.98 13.79 14.84
C LYS A 164 -16.01 14.00 13.68
N LEU A 165 -16.52 14.08 12.46
CA LEU A 165 -15.70 14.24 11.25
C LEU A 165 -15.59 15.72 10.82
N TRP A 166 -16.54 16.58 11.22
CA TRP A 166 -16.67 17.93 10.68
C TRP A 166 -16.80 18.99 11.78
N CYS A 167 -16.20 20.16 11.56
CA CYS A 167 -16.47 21.37 12.33
C CYS A 167 -17.88 21.90 12.02
N ASP A 168 -18.41 22.76 12.85
CA ASP A 168 -19.79 23.30 12.73
C ASP A 168 -20.09 23.95 11.36
N ARG A 169 -19.06 24.57 10.74
CA ARG A 169 -19.18 25.16 9.41
C ARG A 169 -19.32 24.11 8.32
N HIS A 170 -18.55 23.03 8.39
CA HIS A 170 -18.55 21.99 7.38
C HIS A 170 -19.61 20.91 7.61
N ALA A 171 -20.02 20.68 8.83
CA ALA A 171 -21.15 19.80 9.14
C ALA A 171 -22.41 20.21 8.35
N LYS A 172 -22.72 21.52 8.28
CA LYS A 172 -23.85 22.04 7.50
C LYS A 172 -23.68 21.88 5.99
N ARG A 173 -22.43 21.97 5.48
CA ARG A 173 -22.14 21.88 4.05
C ARG A 173 -22.15 20.43 3.55
N HIS A 174 -21.65 19.52 4.35
CA HIS A 174 -21.51 18.10 3.98
C HIS A 174 -22.80 17.29 4.08
N VAL A 175 -23.78 17.74 4.84
CA VAL A 175 -25.14 17.16 4.84
C VAL A 175 -25.77 17.16 3.43
N HIS A 176 -25.36 18.09 2.56
CA HIS A 176 -25.86 18.17 1.19
C HIS A 176 -24.95 17.50 0.14
N ALA A 177 -23.68 17.20 0.47
CA ALA A 177 -22.69 16.70 -0.49
C ALA A 177 -22.31 15.22 -0.28
N HIS A 178 -22.34 14.73 0.97
CA HIS A 178 -21.97 13.36 1.30
C HIS A 178 -22.97 12.77 2.28
N LEU A 179 -23.58 11.65 1.91
CA LEU A 179 -24.43 10.87 2.80
C LEU A 179 -23.52 9.97 3.65
N HIS A 180 -23.38 10.28 4.93
CA HIS A 180 -22.79 9.35 5.90
C HIS A 180 -23.91 8.48 6.44
N TYR A 181 -23.85 7.20 6.11
CA TYR A 181 -24.81 6.22 6.57
C TYR A 181 -24.14 5.27 7.57
N GLU A 182 -24.65 5.25 8.79
CA GLU A 182 -24.30 4.23 9.76
C GLU A 182 -25.16 3.00 9.47
N LEU A 183 -24.48 1.88 9.17
CA LEU A 183 -25.17 0.62 8.98
C LEU A 183 -25.84 0.22 10.31
N PRO A 184 -27.16 -0.02 10.36
CA PRO A 184 -27.78 -0.50 11.58
C PRO A 184 -27.21 -1.86 11.98
N GLU A 185 -27.11 -2.12 13.29
CA GLU A 185 -26.56 -3.37 13.85
C GLU A 185 -27.25 -4.64 13.32
N SER A 186 -28.46 -4.52 12.84
CA SER A 186 -29.19 -5.59 12.16
C SER A 186 -29.36 -5.28 10.67
N PHE A 187 -28.39 -5.68 9.86
CA PHE A 187 -28.54 -5.69 8.41
C PHE A 187 -29.37 -6.91 8.01
N GLY A 188 -30.69 -6.81 8.11
CA GLY A 188 -31.59 -7.79 7.52
C GLY A 188 -31.57 -7.70 6.00
N THR A 189 -31.73 -8.80 5.29
CA THR A 189 -31.74 -8.96 3.83
C THR A 189 -32.87 -8.20 3.09
N GLY A 190 -33.24 -7.02 3.56
CA GLY A 190 -34.25 -6.15 2.95
C GLY A 190 -33.61 -4.91 2.38
N SER A 191 -33.75 -4.69 1.08
CA SER A 191 -33.30 -3.50 0.37
C SER A 191 -33.97 -2.24 0.95
N SER A 192 -33.23 -1.48 1.76
CA SER A 192 -33.66 -0.15 2.18
C SER A 192 -33.29 0.85 1.11
N ILE A 193 -34.26 1.25 0.30
CA ILE A 193 -34.11 2.39 -0.61
C ILE A 193 -34.20 3.64 0.26
N ILE A 194 -33.12 4.37 0.40
CA ILE A 194 -33.09 5.68 1.04
C ILE A 194 -33.83 6.65 0.12
N ARG A 195 -35.00 7.12 0.53
CA ARG A 195 -35.67 8.24 -0.13
C ARG A 195 -35.12 9.53 0.48
N PRO A 196 -34.63 10.50 -0.32
CA PRO A 196 -34.39 11.83 0.20
C PRO A 196 -35.71 12.43 0.66
N GLU A 197 -35.77 12.84 1.90
CA GLU A 197 -36.89 13.67 2.37
C GLU A 197 -36.79 15.04 1.69
N THR A 198 -37.87 15.46 1.07
CA THR A 198 -38.07 16.74 0.36
C THR A 198 -38.12 17.92 1.32
#